data_bfb5c7c43bd8336e147c78049ecbcd06
#
_entry.id   bfb5c7c43bd8336e147c78049ecbcd06
#
_cell.length_a   1.000
_cell.length_b   1.000
_cell.length_c   1.000
_cell.angle_alpha   90.00
_cell.angle_beta   90.00
_cell.angle_gamma   90.00
#
_symmetry.space_group_name_H-M   'P 1'
#
loop_
_entity.id
_entity.type
_entity.pdbx_description
1 polymer ?
#
loop_
_entity_poly.entity_id
_entity_poly.type
_entity_poly.pdbx_seq_one_letter_code
_entity_poly.pdbx_strand_id
1 'polypeptide(L)' 'MRLKELREDSDIRQTEIAKYLNIKQNTYSQYENGQRQLPIDVLIALAKYYKTSTDYILGLTDKK' A
#
# COMPACT_ATOMS: atom_id res chain seq x y z
N MET A 1 -4.81 3.53 -7.52
CA MET A 1 -4.14 2.38 -6.86
C MET A 1 -5.09 1.72 -5.87
N ARG A 2 -4.83 0.48 -5.54
CA ARG A 2 -5.69 -0.31 -4.65
C ARG A 2 -5.20 -0.42 -3.21
N LEU A 3 -4.36 0.50 -2.76
CA LEU A 3 -3.79 0.43 -1.41
C LEU A 3 -4.85 0.49 -0.32
N LYS A 4 -5.77 1.43 -0.43
CA LYS A 4 -6.82 1.60 0.57
C LYS A 4 -7.71 0.37 0.62
N GLU A 5 -8.10 -0.16 -0.54
CA GLU A 5 -8.95 -1.34 -0.62
C GLU A 5 -8.28 -2.55 0.01
N LEU A 6 -7.00 -2.78 -0.31
CA LEU A 6 -6.25 -3.89 0.28
C LEU A 6 -6.14 -3.77 1.78
N ARG A 7 -5.87 -2.56 2.27
CA ARG A 7 -5.75 -2.32 3.69
C ARG A 7 -7.08 -2.56 4.40
N GLU A 8 -8.16 -2.03 3.86
CA GLU A 8 -9.48 -2.19 4.44
C GLU A 8 -9.94 -3.64 4.41
N ASP A 9 -9.68 -4.33 3.30
CA ASP A 9 -10.01 -5.75 3.17
C ASP A 9 -9.25 -6.62 4.19
N SER A 10 -8.05 -6.19 4.55
CA SER A 10 -7.22 -6.88 5.55
C SER A 10 -7.53 -6.43 6.98
N ASP A 11 -8.45 -5.49 7.15
CA ASP A 11 -8.88 -4.97 8.44
C ASP A 11 -7.72 -4.42 9.28
N ILE A 12 -6.82 -3.68 8.65
CA ILE A 12 -5.69 -3.05 9.32
C ILE A 12 -5.78 -1.54 9.19
N ARG A 13 -5.19 -0.85 10.17
CA ARG A 13 -5.18 0.61 10.22
C ARG A 13 -3.97 1.16 9.49
N GLN A 14 -4.08 2.43 9.06
CA GLN A 14 -2.94 3.13 8.44
C GLN A 14 -1.71 3.13 9.36
N THR A 15 -1.92 3.27 10.68
CA THR A 15 -0.82 3.26 11.64
C THR A 15 -0.06 1.93 11.62
N GLU A 16 -0.77 0.82 11.45
CA GLU A 16 -0.16 -0.51 11.42
C GLU A 16 0.72 -0.68 10.19
N ILE A 17 0.20 -0.35 9.01
CA ILE A 17 0.96 -0.51 7.78
C ILE A 17 2.13 0.48 7.71
N ALA A 18 1.94 1.70 8.23
CA ALA A 18 3.01 2.69 8.29
C ALA A 18 4.14 2.19 9.19
N LYS A 19 3.80 1.56 10.32
CA LYS A 19 4.80 0.98 11.21
C LYS A 19 5.58 -0.14 10.52
N TYR A 20 4.89 -1.00 9.80
CA TYR A 20 5.53 -2.07 9.03
C TYR A 20 6.53 -1.50 8.03
N LEU A 21 6.16 -0.41 7.36
CA LEU A 21 7.01 0.25 6.37
C LEU A 21 8.08 1.15 6.99
N ASN A 22 8.03 1.34 8.30
CA ASN A 22 8.94 2.22 9.04
C ASN A 22 8.88 3.67 8.53
N ILE A 23 7.67 4.15 8.30
CA ILE A 23 7.39 5.52 7.87
C ILE A 23 6.31 6.13 8.76
N LYS A 24 6.16 7.44 8.66
CA LYS A 24 5.10 8.14 9.40
C LYS A 24 3.73 7.86 8.79
N GLN A 25 2.70 7.84 9.63
CA GLN A 25 1.33 7.65 9.15
C GLN A 25 0.95 8.70 8.11
N ASN A 26 1.34 9.95 8.33
CA ASN A 26 1.07 11.03 7.36
C ASN A 26 1.63 10.71 5.99
N THR A 27 2.86 10.21 5.94
CA THR A 27 3.52 9.85 4.70
C THR A 27 2.74 8.73 4.00
N TYR A 28 2.38 7.71 4.75
CA TYR A 28 1.61 6.60 4.19
C TYR A 28 0.24 7.08 3.67
N SER A 29 -0.43 7.93 4.45
CA SER A 29 -1.73 8.49 4.04
C SER A 29 -1.63 9.23 2.72
N GLN A 30 -0.53 9.96 2.52
CA GLN A 30 -0.30 10.66 1.26
C GLN A 30 -0.14 9.70 0.09
N TYR A 31 0.46 8.54 0.32
CA TYR A 31 0.54 7.50 -0.72
C TYR A 31 -0.85 6.98 -1.08
N GLU A 32 -1.70 6.70 -0.09
CA GLU A 32 -3.06 6.22 -0.36
C GLU A 32 -3.89 7.24 -1.12
N ASN A 33 -3.71 8.51 -0.79
CA ASN A 33 -4.51 9.59 -1.38
C ASN A 33 -3.95 10.10 -2.71
N GLY A 34 -2.82 9.57 -3.17
CA GLY A 34 -2.21 10.01 -4.41
C GLY A 34 -1.51 11.36 -4.31
N GLN A 35 -1.30 11.86 -3.10
CA GLN A 35 -0.64 13.15 -2.87
C GLN A 35 0.88 13.06 -2.95
N ARG A 36 1.42 11.85 -2.90
CA ARG A 36 2.85 11.60 -2.94
C ARG A 36 3.10 10.35 -3.77
N GLN A 37 4.11 10.39 -4.62
CA GLN A 37 4.48 9.26 -5.45
C GLN A 37 5.00 8.11 -4.59
N LEU A 38 4.53 6.90 -4.87
CA LEU A 38 4.91 5.71 -4.12
C LEU A 38 6.29 5.24 -4.59
N PRO A 39 7.28 5.20 -3.69
CA PRO A 39 8.60 4.69 -4.07
C PRO A 39 8.53 3.19 -4.39
N ILE A 40 9.43 2.76 -5.27
CA ILE A 40 9.43 1.36 -5.74
C ILE A 40 9.67 0.37 -4.61
N ASP A 41 10.57 0.70 -3.68
CA ASP A 41 10.86 -0.18 -2.55
C ASP A 41 9.66 -0.31 -1.62
N VAL A 42 8.90 0.76 -1.43
CA VAL A 42 7.67 0.71 -0.64
C VAL A 42 6.61 -0.11 -1.35
N LEU A 43 6.48 0.06 -2.67
CA LEU A 43 5.54 -0.73 -3.47
C LEU A 43 5.82 -2.22 -3.37
N ILE A 44 7.09 -2.61 -3.47
CA ILE A 44 7.49 -4.01 -3.35
C ILE A 44 7.20 -4.55 -1.95
N ALA A 45 7.49 -3.76 -0.92
CA ALA A 45 7.20 -4.16 0.46
C ALA A 45 5.71 -4.38 0.68
N LEU A 46 4.88 -3.52 0.13
CA LEU A 46 3.43 -3.65 0.22
C LEU A 46 2.92 -4.89 -0.51
N ALA A 47 3.48 -5.18 -1.68
CA ALA A 47 3.12 -6.37 -2.44
C ALA A 47 3.44 -7.64 -1.63
N LYS A 48 4.58 -7.66 -0.98
CA LYS A 48 4.95 -8.77 -0.11
C LYS A 48 4.05 -8.89 1.11
N TYR A 49 3.73 -7.75 1.70
CA TYR A 49 2.87 -7.73 2.89
C TYR A 49 1.49 -8.29 2.59
N TYR A 50 0.88 -7.85 1.50
CA TYR A 50 -0.46 -8.30 1.11
C TYR A 50 -0.44 -9.58 0.28
N LYS A 51 0.73 -10.13 -0.02
CA LYS A 51 0.89 -11.36 -0.82
C LYS A 51 0.18 -11.22 -2.17
N THR A 52 0.44 -10.12 -2.84
CA THR A 52 -0.13 -9.83 -4.14
C THR A 52 0.95 -9.26 -5.06
N SER A 53 0.59 -9.00 -6.31
CA SER A 53 1.53 -8.44 -7.27
C SER A 53 1.56 -6.92 -7.20
N THR A 54 2.66 -6.32 -7.62
CA THR A 54 2.73 -4.88 -7.80
C THR A 54 1.73 -4.40 -8.85
N ASP A 55 1.52 -5.22 -9.88
CA ASP A 55 0.54 -4.91 -10.94
C ASP A 55 -0.87 -4.76 -10.38
N TYR A 56 -1.25 -5.65 -9.45
CA TYR A 56 -2.57 -5.57 -8.84
C TYR A 56 -2.71 -4.28 -8.02
N ILE A 57 -1.69 -3.94 -7.23
CA ILE A 57 -1.68 -2.72 -6.43
C ILE A 57 -1.83 -1.49 -7.32
N LEU A 58 -1.11 -1.47 -8.45
CA LEU A 58 -1.13 -0.35 -9.38
C LEU A 58 -2.41 -0.28 -10.23
N GLY A 59 -3.23 -1.32 -10.20
CA GLY A 59 -4.45 -1.37 -10.99
C GLY A 59 -4.26 -1.82 -12.42
N LEU A 60 -3.11 -2.42 -12.73
CA LEU A 60 -2.81 -2.90 -14.08
C LEU A 60 -3.41 -4.27 -14.37
N THR A 61 -3.87 -4.96 -13.36
CA THR A 61 -4.55 -6.25 -13.49
C THR A 61 -5.58 -6.38 -12.38
N ASP A 62 -6.61 -7.19 -12.62
CA ASP A 62 -7.63 -7.51 -11.61
C ASP A 62 -7.33 -8.81 -10.86
N LYS A 63 -6.24 -9.48 -11.22
CA LYS A 63 -5.84 -10.73 -10.56
C LYS A 63 -4.91 -10.44 -9.40
N LYS A 64 -5.30 -10.90 -8.24
CA LYS A 64 -4.45 -10.82 -7.04
C LYS A 64 -3.18 -11.64 -7.19
#